data_386304c5a2491526f223bdb7ea62bf71
#
_entry.id   386304c5a2491526f223bdb7ea62bf71
#
_cell.length_a   1.000
_cell.length_b   1.000
_cell.length_c   1.000
_cell.angle_alpha   90.00
_cell.angle_beta   90.00
_cell.angle_gamma   90.00
#
_symmetry.space_group_name_H-M   'P 1'
#
loop_
_entity.id
_entity.type
_entity.pdbx_description
1 polymer ?
#
loop_
_entity_poly.entity_id
_entity_poly.type
_entity_poly.pdbx_seq_one_letter_code
_entity_poly.pdbx_strand_id
1 'polypeptide(L)'
;MTPKRTYTLAELRLNKIQPEEFLAPTDSTLSGVRNVVQGGFLAGLTAAYFTQLLDLTQIVQVVVATGFLLTVDQVANGGGFEALLVDSAGRVVNGTYGRRVALHEAGHFLVAYLLGLLPRGYTLSSLDLFLKKRQLNVQAGCQFCDSAFQAEVATGRLSSSSLDTYACVALAGVATEWLRFGRAEGGLEDVRQLDRLLQALRFTQAKADSQVRWAVLNVVTLLRRHERVHDALAAAMQRGGSVGECIGVIEGELAGSQDI
;
A
#
# COMPACT_ATOMS: atom_id res chain seq x y z
N MET A 1 18.39 -13.41 4.03
CA MET A 1 17.23 -13.65 4.91
C MET A 1 17.64 -14.33 6.21
N THR A 2 16.95 -14.06 7.31
CA THR A 2 17.18 -14.75 8.59
C THR A 2 16.73 -16.21 8.51
N PRO A 3 17.31 -17.13 9.35
CA PRO A 3 16.90 -18.52 9.38
C PRO A 3 15.38 -18.66 9.64
N LYS A 4 14.74 -19.61 8.96
CA LYS A 4 13.31 -19.85 9.12
C LYS A 4 13.04 -20.66 10.40
N ARG A 5 12.55 -19.99 11.42
CA ARG A 5 12.09 -20.57 12.67
C ARG A 5 10.93 -19.74 13.25
N THR A 6 10.32 -20.23 14.27
CA THR A 6 9.30 -19.47 15.00
C THR A 6 9.96 -18.37 15.83
N TYR A 7 9.65 -17.12 15.53
CA TYR A 7 10.06 -15.96 16.30
C TYR A 7 8.94 -15.54 17.25
N THR A 8 9.32 -15.16 18.46
CA THR A 8 8.41 -14.64 19.48
C THR A 8 8.28 -13.12 19.36
N LEU A 9 7.22 -12.54 19.90
CA LEU A 9 7.07 -11.08 19.97
C LEU A 9 8.20 -10.44 20.81
N ALA A 10 8.67 -11.13 21.85
CA ALA A 10 9.80 -10.66 22.66
C ALA A 10 11.09 -10.54 21.81
N GLU A 11 11.37 -11.51 20.96
CA GLU A 11 12.54 -11.44 20.05
C GLU A 11 12.41 -10.30 19.02
N LEU A 12 11.21 -10.02 18.52
CA LEU A 12 10.99 -8.88 17.64
C LEU A 12 11.23 -7.56 18.39
N ARG A 13 10.75 -7.43 19.62
CA ARG A 13 10.97 -6.25 20.47
C ARG A 13 12.45 -6.05 20.82
N LEU A 14 13.23 -7.14 21.03
CA LEU A 14 14.69 -7.04 21.19
C LEU A 14 15.36 -6.44 19.95
N ASN A 15 14.83 -6.68 18.77
CA ASN A 15 15.27 -6.06 17.51
C ASN A 15 14.64 -4.67 17.27
N LYS A 16 14.04 -4.06 18.31
CA LYS A 16 13.33 -2.77 18.23
C LYS A 16 12.25 -2.78 17.14
N ILE A 17 11.48 -3.86 17.06
CA ILE A 17 10.35 -4.04 16.15
C ILE A 17 9.10 -4.22 17.00
N GLN A 18 8.11 -3.38 16.79
CA GLN A 18 6.80 -3.41 17.46
C GLN A 18 5.73 -3.71 16.41
N PRO A 19 5.45 -5.00 16.15
CA PRO A 19 4.53 -5.39 15.06
C PRO A 19 3.12 -4.82 15.24
N GLU A 20 2.70 -4.59 16.47
CA GLU A 20 1.40 -4.02 16.81
C GLU A 20 1.19 -2.63 16.21
N GLU A 21 2.27 -1.87 16.00
CA GLU A 21 2.20 -0.49 15.51
C GLU A 21 2.04 -0.38 13.99
N PHE A 22 2.33 -1.45 13.25
CA PHE A 22 2.23 -1.39 11.79
C PHE A 22 1.44 -2.52 11.14
N LEU A 23 1.18 -3.64 11.82
CA LEU A 23 0.31 -4.70 11.29
C LEU A 23 -1.20 -4.38 11.40
N ALA A 24 -1.55 -3.34 12.14
CA ALA A 24 -2.90 -2.79 12.19
C ALA A 24 -2.86 -1.33 11.72
N PRO A 25 -2.57 -1.06 10.42
CA PRO A 25 -2.50 0.29 9.91
C PRO A 25 -3.85 0.99 10.09
N THR A 26 -3.80 2.18 10.68
CA THR A 26 -4.98 3.04 10.85
C THR A 26 -4.87 4.17 9.85
N ASP A 27 -5.76 4.17 8.87
CA ASP A 27 -5.80 5.18 7.83
C ASP A 27 -6.35 6.52 8.36
N SER A 28 -5.53 7.19 9.17
CA SER A 28 -5.92 8.48 9.77
C SER A 28 -5.86 9.63 8.77
N THR A 29 -4.96 9.56 7.79
CA THR A 29 -4.83 10.60 6.76
C THR A 29 -5.99 10.55 5.78
N LEU A 30 -6.32 9.39 5.22
CA LEU A 30 -7.44 9.26 4.28
C LEU A 30 -8.79 9.44 4.96
N SER A 31 -8.95 8.99 6.23
CA SER A 31 -10.16 9.26 6.99
C SER A 31 -10.33 10.77 7.27
N GLY A 32 -9.25 11.48 7.57
CA GLY A 32 -9.26 12.93 7.70
C GLY A 32 -9.66 13.63 6.39
N VAL A 33 -9.08 13.23 5.26
CA VAL A 33 -9.44 13.77 3.93
C VAL A 33 -10.90 13.45 3.59
N ARG A 34 -11.35 12.22 3.83
CA ARG A 34 -12.75 11.82 3.64
C ARG A 34 -13.71 12.70 4.45
N ASN A 35 -13.40 12.95 5.72
CA ASN A 35 -14.20 13.82 6.58
C ASN A 35 -14.24 15.27 6.06
N VAL A 36 -13.14 15.79 5.53
CA VAL A 36 -13.08 17.13 4.91
C VAL A 36 -13.94 17.18 3.65
N VAL A 37 -13.86 16.18 2.79
CA VAL A 37 -14.66 16.10 1.56
C VAL A 37 -16.15 15.99 1.90
N GLN A 38 -16.52 15.10 2.83
CA GLN A 38 -17.90 14.94 3.28
C GLN A 38 -18.43 16.19 3.99
N GLY A 39 -17.63 16.80 4.86
CA GLY A 39 -17.99 18.05 5.53
C GLY A 39 -18.15 19.21 4.55
N GLY A 40 -17.27 19.32 3.57
CA GLY A 40 -17.39 20.31 2.48
C GLY A 40 -18.64 20.11 1.63
N PHE A 41 -18.98 18.87 1.31
CA PHE A 41 -20.22 18.53 0.59
C PHE A 41 -21.46 18.95 1.39
N LEU A 42 -21.53 18.59 2.68
CA LEU A 42 -22.66 18.96 3.55
C LEU A 42 -22.75 20.48 3.75
N ALA A 43 -21.62 21.15 3.96
CA ALA A 43 -21.57 22.62 4.08
C ALA A 43 -22.04 23.31 2.77
N GLY A 44 -21.64 22.76 1.61
CA GLY A 44 -22.07 23.24 0.31
C GLY A 44 -23.59 23.11 0.10
N LEU A 45 -24.18 21.97 0.46
CA LEU A 45 -25.64 21.77 0.41
C LEU A 45 -26.36 22.71 1.36
N THR A 46 -25.82 22.91 2.56
CA THR A 46 -26.38 23.82 3.55
C THR A 46 -26.38 25.27 3.03
N ALA A 47 -25.24 25.70 2.48
CA ALA A 47 -25.11 27.02 1.87
C ALA A 47 -26.09 27.22 0.68
N ALA A 48 -26.22 26.21 -0.17
CA ALA A 48 -27.13 26.22 -1.31
C ALA A 48 -28.61 26.37 -0.88
N TYR A 49 -28.98 25.77 0.24
CA TYR A 49 -30.30 25.94 0.83
C TYR A 49 -30.54 27.37 1.33
N PHE A 50 -29.61 27.90 2.16
CA PHE A 50 -29.77 29.24 2.72
C PHE A 50 -29.68 30.37 1.68
N THR A 51 -28.96 30.16 0.60
CA THR A 51 -28.89 31.08 -0.54
C THR A 51 -30.04 30.89 -1.53
N GLN A 52 -30.99 29.97 -1.24
CA GLN A 52 -32.13 29.65 -2.11
C GLN A 52 -31.73 29.15 -3.53
N LEU A 53 -30.51 28.66 -3.68
CA LEU A 53 -30.05 28.03 -4.93
C LEU A 53 -30.69 26.66 -5.13
N LEU A 54 -30.95 25.92 -4.04
CA LEU A 54 -31.60 24.61 -4.03
C LEU A 54 -32.71 24.61 -2.97
N ASP A 55 -33.86 24.04 -3.34
CA ASP A 55 -34.90 23.73 -2.38
C ASP A 55 -34.66 22.41 -1.63
N LEU A 56 -35.43 22.15 -0.59
CA LEU A 56 -35.30 20.95 0.22
C LEU A 56 -35.45 19.66 -0.60
N THR A 57 -36.37 19.67 -1.59
CA THR A 57 -36.63 18.51 -2.45
C THR A 57 -35.40 18.21 -3.31
N GLN A 58 -34.79 19.24 -3.89
CA GLN A 58 -33.55 19.12 -4.70
C GLN A 58 -32.37 18.65 -3.86
N ILE A 59 -32.24 19.13 -2.62
CA ILE A 59 -31.21 18.66 -1.69
C ILE A 59 -31.38 17.17 -1.41
N VAL A 60 -32.60 16.73 -1.10
CA VAL A 60 -32.89 15.30 -0.88
C VAL A 60 -32.56 14.49 -2.12
N GLN A 61 -32.90 14.97 -3.32
CA GLN A 61 -32.55 14.31 -4.58
C GLN A 61 -31.03 14.19 -4.77
N VAL A 62 -30.25 15.25 -4.49
CA VAL A 62 -28.78 15.23 -4.57
C VAL A 62 -28.20 14.23 -3.59
N VAL A 63 -28.66 14.21 -2.34
CA VAL A 63 -28.19 13.26 -1.32
C VAL A 63 -28.47 11.81 -1.73
N VAL A 64 -29.70 11.54 -2.19
CA VAL A 64 -30.11 10.19 -2.62
C VAL A 64 -29.31 9.78 -3.87
N ALA A 65 -29.16 10.66 -4.85
CA ALA A 65 -28.38 10.38 -6.06
C ALA A 65 -26.90 10.12 -5.73
N THR A 66 -26.31 10.92 -4.84
CA THR A 66 -24.92 10.71 -4.40
C THR A 66 -24.77 9.39 -3.68
N GLY A 67 -25.66 9.05 -2.75
CA GLY A 67 -25.65 7.76 -2.05
C GLY A 67 -25.82 6.58 -3.01
N PHE A 68 -26.69 6.70 -4.01
CA PHE A 68 -26.85 5.70 -5.05
C PHE A 68 -25.57 5.51 -5.88
N LEU A 69 -24.95 6.62 -6.34
CA LEU A 69 -23.72 6.57 -7.12
C LEU A 69 -22.55 5.95 -6.33
N LEU A 70 -22.39 6.29 -5.06
CA LEU A 70 -21.40 5.68 -4.18
C LEU A 70 -21.66 4.18 -3.98
N THR A 71 -22.91 3.77 -3.87
CA THR A 71 -23.28 2.35 -3.77
C THR A 71 -22.93 1.60 -5.06
N VAL A 72 -23.27 2.20 -6.21
CA VAL A 72 -22.91 1.63 -7.53
C VAL A 72 -21.39 1.54 -7.69
N ASP A 73 -20.66 2.58 -7.30
CA ASP A 73 -19.19 2.56 -7.34
C ASP A 73 -18.61 1.45 -6.45
N GLN A 74 -19.16 1.29 -5.23
CA GLN A 74 -18.73 0.23 -4.32
C GLN A 74 -18.96 -1.17 -4.89
N VAL A 75 -20.10 -1.38 -5.56
CA VAL A 75 -20.48 -2.70 -6.11
C VAL A 75 -19.77 -2.98 -7.44
N ALA A 76 -19.73 -2.00 -8.35
CA ALA A 76 -19.22 -2.17 -9.70
C ALA A 76 -17.69 -1.96 -9.80
N ASN A 77 -17.15 -1.03 -9.02
CA ASN A 77 -15.75 -0.60 -9.10
C ASN A 77 -14.96 -0.82 -7.79
N GLY A 78 -15.56 -1.48 -6.79
CA GLY A 78 -14.90 -1.70 -5.48
C GLY A 78 -14.52 -0.39 -4.77
N GLY A 79 -15.29 0.70 -4.98
CA GLY A 79 -14.99 2.01 -4.41
C GLY A 79 -13.88 2.78 -5.13
N GLY A 80 -13.57 2.42 -6.36
CA GLY A 80 -12.46 3.02 -7.12
C GLY A 80 -12.62 4.51 -7.39
N PHE A 81 -13.84 5.00 -7.59
CA PHE A 81 -14.11 6.42 -7.77
C PHE A 81 -13.94 7.21 -6.46
N GLU A 82 -14.45 6.67 -5.35
CA GLU A 82 -14.24 7.27 -4.03
C GLU A 82 -12.74 7.32 -3.71
N ALA A 83 -12.00 6.22 -3.94
CA ALA A 83 -10.56 6.16 -3.73
C ALA A 83 -9.81 7.19 -4.60
N LEU A 84 -10.20 7.37 -5.86
CA LEU A 84 -9.64 8.39 -6.75
C LEU A 84 -9.84 9.81 -6.21
N LEU A 85 -11.07 10.12 -5.74
CA LEU A 85 -11.38 11.44 -5.16
C LEU A 85 -10.56 11.70 -3.90
N VAL A 86 -10.49 10.72 -3.01
CA VAL A 86 -9.77 10.83 -1.73
C VAL A 86 -8.25 10.93 -1.95
N ASP A 87 -7.66 10.13 -2.87
CA ASP A 87 -6.24 10.23 -3.24
C ASP A 87 -5.91 11.61 -3.84
N SER A 88 -6.76 12.11 -4.75
CA SER A 88 -6.58 13.41 -5.38
C SER A 88 -6.69 14.55 -4.36
N ALA A 89 -7.70 14.51 -3.47
CA ALA A 89 -7.88 15.48 -2.41
C ALA A 89 -6.75 15.41 -1.38
N GLY A 90 -6.30 14.19 -1.02
CA GLY A 90 -5.19 13.97 -0.10
C GLY A 90 -3.89 14.63 -0.56
N ARG A 91 -3.60 14.59 -1.85
CA ARG A 91 -2.42 15.25 -2.45
C ARG A 91 -2.48 16.77 -2.39
N VAL A 92 -3.68 17.34 -2.47
CA VAL A 92 -3.87 18.80 -2.38
C VAL A 92 -3.82 19.28 -0.93
N VAL A 93 -4.46 18.53 -0.03
CA VAL A 93 -4.64 18.94 1.39
C VAL A 93 -3.40 18.61 2.21
N ASN A 94 -2.71 17.50 1.92
CA ASN A 94 -1.57 17.03 2.70
C ASN A 94 -0.32 16.90 1.81
N GLY A 95 0.58 17.89 1.87
CA GLY A 95 1.83 17.90 1.09
C GLY A 95 2.78 16.74 1.39
N THR A 96 2.59 16.01 2.50
CA THR A 96 3.41 14.83 2.85
C THR A 96 2.82 13.53 2.33
N TYR A 97 1.54 13.52 1.91
CA TYR A 97 0.84 12.33 1.47
C TYR A 97 1.51 11.66 0.26
N GLY A 98 1.81 12.44 -0.79
CA GLY A 98 2.48 11.92 -1.98
C GLY A 98 3.87 11.33 -1.69
N ARG A 99 4.62 11.91 -0.73
CA ARG A 99 5.90 11.36 -0.28
C ARG A 99 5.70 10.03 0.47
N ARG A 100 4.66 9.94 1.32
CA ARG A 100 4.34 8.70 2.05
C ARG A 100 4.02 7.57 1.07
N VAL A 101 3.17 7.82 0.08
CA VAL A 101 2.86 6.84 -0.98
C VAL A 101 4.13 6.41 -1.72
N ALA A 102 4.98 7.35 -2.12
CA ALA A 102 6.20 7.01 -2.84
C ALA A 102 7.17 6.15 -2.01
N LEU A 103 7.34 6.45 -0.73
CA LEU A 103 8.15 5.64 0.18
C LEU A 103 7.55 4.24 0.37
N HIS A 104 6.23 4.14 0.53
CA HIS A 104 5.51 2.88 0.65
C HIS A 104 5.75 1.98 -0.57
N GLU A 105 5.51 2.52 -1.77
CA GLU A 105 5.69 1.79 -3.02
C GLU A 105 7.16 1.46 -3.31
N ALA A 106 8.10 2.36 -2.96
CA ALA A 106 9.52 2.08 -3.03
C ALA A 106 9.93 0.93 -2.10
N GLY A 107 9.27 0.77 -0.96
CA GLY A 107 9.45 -0.38 -0.08
C GLY A 107 9.10 -1.69 -0.75
N HIS A 108 7.92 -1.77 -1.38
CA HIS A 108 7.50 -2.94 -2.15
C HIS A 108 8.47 -3.24 -3.29
N PHE A 109 8.83 -2.22 -4.07
CA PHE A 109 9.73 -2.35 -5.21
C PHE A 109 11.11 -2.86 -4.80
N LEU A 110 11.73 -2.24 -3.77
CA LEU A 110 13.06 -2.60 -3.30
C LEU A 110 13.10 -4.02 -2.71
N VAL A 111 12.15 -4.34 -1.82
CA VAL A 111 12.11 -5.67 -1.19
C VAL A 111 11.88 -6.75 -2.24
N ALA A 112 10.98 -6.53 -3.21
CA ALA A 112 10.77 -7.47 -4.30
C ALA A 112 12.06 -7.69 -5.12
N TYR A 113 12.73 -6.60 -5.53
CA TYR A 113 13.96 -6.67 -6.29
C TYR A 113 15.07 -7.44 -5.55
N LEU A 114 15.28 -7.13 -4.27
CA LEU A 114 16.28 -7.82 -3.42
C LEU A 114 15.98 -9.30 -3.20
N LEU A 115 14.72 -9.70 -3.31
CA LEU A 115 14.28 -11.10 -3.21
C LEU A 115 14.21 -11.82 -4.56
N GLY A 116 14.66 -11.17 -5.64
CA GLY A 116 14.71 -11.75 -6.98
C GLY A 116 13.39 -11.70 -7.75
N LEU A 117 12.40 -10.91 -7.28
CA LEU A 117 11.16 -10.68 -7.96
C LEU A 117 11.23 -9.38 -8.76
N LEU A 118 11.19 -9.48 -10.09
CA LEU A 118 11.34 -8.31 -10.97
C LEU A 118 10.08 -7.44 -10.98
N PRO A 119 10.20 -6.13 -10.64
CA PRO A 119 9.13 -5.18 -10.85
C PRO A 119 8.84 -4.99 -12.34
N ARG A 120 7.56 -5.03 -12.72
CA ARG A 120 7.07 -4.79 -14.07
C ARG A 120 6.64 -3.35 -14.27
N GLY A 121 6.17 -2.72 -13.22
CA GLY A 121 5.66 -1.36 -13.24
C GLY A 121 5.30 -0.89 -11.84
N TYR A 122 5.13 0.40 -11.71
CA TYR A 122 4.62 1.00 -10.49
C TYR A 122 3.74 2.21 -10.81
N THR A 123 2.93 2.59 -9.87
CA THR A 123 2.11 3.79 -9.93
C THR A 123 2.00 4.40 -8.55
N LEU A 124 2.23 5.69 -8.45
CA LEU A 124 2.13 6.45 -7.20
C LEU A 124 0.79 7.18 -7.06
N SER A 125 -0.06 7.21 -8.10
CA SER A 125 -1.30 7.97 -8.12
C SER A 125 -2.42 7.20 -8.80
N SER A 126 -3.57 7.11 -8.12
CA SER A 126 -4.79 6.56 -8.71
C SER A 126 -5.27 7.40 -9.90
N LEU A 127 -5.03 8.72 -9.87
CA LEU A 127 -5.37 9.63 -10.96
C LEU A 127 -4.52 9.36 -12.21
N ASP A 128 -3.21 9.15 -12.07
CA ASP A 128 -2.33 8.82 -13.20
C ASP A 128 -2.72 7.50 -13.86
N LEU A 129 -3.13 6.52 -13.05
CA LEU A 129 -3.63 5.25 -13.57
C LEU A 129 -4.94 5.42 -14.32
N PHE A 130 -5.87 6.18 -13.77
CA PHE A 130 -7.15 6.47 -14.42
C PHE A 130 -6.93 7.16 -15.78
N LEU A 131 -6.08 8.18 -15.82
CA LEU A 131 -5.78 8.92 -17.06
C LEU A 131 -5.07 8.05 -18.11
N LYS A 132 -4.14 7.18 -17.68
CA LYS A 132 -3.36 6.32 -18.59
C LYS A 132 -4.11 5.07 -19.05
N LYS A 133 -4.87 4.42 -18.16
CA LYS A 133 -5.51 3.12 -18.43
C LYS A 133 -7.03 3.16 -18.45
N ARG A 134 -7.66 4.29 -18.09
CA ARG A 134 -9.12 4.47 -17.95
C ARG A 134 -9.79 3.39 -17.06
N GLN A 135 -9.06 2.92 -16.06
CA GLN A 135 -9.55 1.93 -15.09
C GLN A 135 -9.72 2.61 -13.74
N LEU A 136 -10.93 2.56 -13.18
CA LEU A 136 -11.25 3.14 -11.87
C LEU A 136 -10.82 2.26 -10.69
N ASN A 137 -10.67 0.96 -10.92
CA ASN A 137 -10.44 -0.04 -9.87
C ASN A 137 -8.95 -0.37 -9.68
N VAL A 138 -8.06 0.61 -9.82
CA VAL A 138 -6.62 0.39 -9.66
C VAL A 138 -6.07 1.44 -8.69
N GLN A 139 -5.69 0.98 -7.52
CA GLN A 139 -4.97 1.80 -6.53
C GLN A 139 -3.50 1.98 -6.94
N ALA A 140 -2.82 2.96 -6.33
CA ALA A 140 -1.37 3.04 -6.37
C ALA A 140 -0.79 1.68 -5.96
N GLY A 141 0.29 1.26 -6.61
CA GLY A 141 0.86 -0.04 -6.32
C GLY A 141 1.98 -0.44 -7.27
N CYS A 142 2.75 -1.43 -6.85
CA CYS A 142 3.76 -2.07 -7.66
C CYS A 142 3.21 -3.32 -8.34
N GLN A 143 3.59 -3.54 -9.59
CA GLN A 143 3.29 -4.75 -10.36
C GLN A 143 4.59 -5.54 -10.57
N PHE A 144 4.49 -6.87 -10.45
CA PHE A 144 5.65 -7.74 -10.54
C PHE A 144 5.53 -8.75 -11.68
N CYS A 145 6.68 -9.19 -12.22
CA CYS A 145 6.78 -10.29 -13.16
C CYS A 145 6.89 -11.60 -12.36
N ASP A 146 5.78 -12.21 -12.02
CA ASP A 146 5.76 -13.42 -11.20
C ASP A 146 4.92 -14.53 -11.84
N SER A 147 5.38 -15.01 -12.98
CA SER A 147 4.73 -16.14 -13.68
C SER A 147 4.81 -17.45 -12.88
N ALA A 148 5.88 -17.64 -12.10
CA ALA A 148 6.07 -18.82 -11.27
C ALA A 148 5.06 -18.83 -10.11
N PHE A 149 4.92 -17.72 -9.37
CA PHE A 149 3.92 -17.59 -8.32
C PHE A 149 2.50 -17.76 -8.85
N GLN A 150 2.16 -17.14 -10.00
CA GLN A 150 0.85 -17.28 -10.61
C GLN A 150 0.56 -18.74 -11.00
N ALA A 151 1.53 -19.46 -11.55
CA ALA A 151 1.39 -20.89 -11.86
C ALA A 151 1.20 -21.74 -10.60
N GLU A 152 1.96 -21.46 -9.54
CA GLU A 152 1.81 -22.15 -8.25
C GLU A 152 0.44 -21.88 -7.61
N VAL A 153 -0.04 -20.64 -7.64
CA VAL A 153 -1.38 -20.29 -7.15
C VAL A 153 -2.46 -20.99 -7.96
N ALA A 154 -2.35 -21.01 -9.30
CA ALA A 154 -3.31 -21.69 -10.18
C ALA A 154 -3.39 -23.19 -9.93
N THR A 155 -2.28 -23.83 -9.54
CA THR A 155 -2.24 -25.26 -9.19
C THR A 155 -2.63 -25.54 -7.72
N GLY A 156 -2.84 -24.50 -6.91
CA GLY A 156 -3.12 -24.60 -5.48
C GLY A 156 -1.94 -25.13 -4.65
N ARG A 157 -0.72 -25.10 -5.21
CA ARG A 157 0.51 -25.60 -4.57
C ARG A 157 1.54 -24.49 -4.52
N LEU A 158 1.50 -23.71 -3.45
CA LEU A 158 2.48 -22.65 -3.24
C LEU A 158 3.72 -23.21 -2.55
N SER A 159 4.90 -22.94 -3.15
CA SER A 159 6.19 -23.30 -2.54
C SER A 159 6.45 -22.42 -1.29
N SER A 160 7.25 -22.94 -0.37
CA SER A 160 7.64 -22.18 0.82
C SER A 160 8.42 -20.90 0.43
N SER A 161 9.23 -20.99 -0.61
CA SER A 161 10.00 -19.86 -1.14
C SER A 161 9.10 -18.75 -1.68
N SER A 162 8.11 -19.11 -2.52
CA SER A 162 7.15 -18.16 -3.09
C SER A 162 6.30 -17.49 -1.98
N LEU A 163 5.86 -18.27 -0.99
CA LEU A 163 5.13 -17.72 0.16
C LEU A 163 6.00 -16.76 0.98
N ASP A 164 7.27 -17.10 1.20
CA ASP A 164 8.20 -16.27 1.96
C ASP A 164 8.46 -14.94 1.24
N THR A 165 8.72 -14.97 -0.06
CA THR A 165 8.88 -13.79 -0.89
C THR A 165 7.61 -12.93 -0.88
N TYR A 166 6.45 -13.55 -1.13
CA TYR A 166 5.18 -12.83 -1.13
C TYR A 166 4.90 -12.17 0.22
N ALA A 167 5.07 -12.89 1.33
CA ALA A 167 4.85 -12.33 2.66
C ALA A 167 5.77 -11.15 2.96
N CYS A 168 7.04 -11.22 2.55
CA CYS A 168 7.97 -10.11 2.70
C CYS A 168 7.57 -8.90 1.84
N VAL A 169 7.23 -9.12 0.57
CA VAL A 169 6.81 -8.04 -0.33
C VAL A 169 5.52 -7.40 0.17
N ALA A 170 4.51 -8.19 0.54
CA ALA A 170 3.24 -7.66 1.04
C ALA A 170 3.39 -6.77 2.29
N LEU A 171 4.34 -7.07 3.16
CA LEU A 171 4.57 -6.27 4.38
C LEU A 171 5.56 -5.11 4.20
N ALA A 172 6.15 -4.94 3.01
CA ALA A 172 7.21 -3.96 2.78
C ALA A 172 6.72 -2.51 2.91
N GLY A 173 5.54 -2.20 2.38
CA GLY A 173 4.97 -0.86 2.44
C GLY A 173 4.66 -0.44 3.88
N VAL A 174 3.95 -1.28 4.65
CA VAL A 174 3.62 -0.97 6.05
C VAL A 174 4.86 -0.88 6.93
N ALA A 175 5.86 -1.74 6.71
CA ALA A 175 7.13 -1.69 7.43
C ALA A 175 7.91 -0.41 7.10
N THR A 176 7.90 0.02 5.85
CA THR A 176 8.49 1.30 5.41
C THR A 176 7.84 2.48 6.11
N GLU A 177 6.51 2.54 6.09
CA GLU A 177 5.80 3.64 6.74
C GLU A 177 6.10 3.70 8.25
N TRP A 178 6.08 2.55 8.91
CA TRP A 178 6.43 2.49 10.32
C TRP A 178 7.87 2.97 10.59
N LEU A 179 8.84 2.53 9.80
CA LEU A 179 10.24 2.95 9.95
C LEU A 179 10.44 4.46 9.74
N ARG A 180 9.67 5.07 8.84
CA ARG A 180 9.84 6.48 8.46
C ARG A 180 8.98 7.45 9.24
N PHE A 181 7.82 7.02 9.70
CA PHE A 181 6.82 7.88 10.34
C PHE A 181 6.41 7.40 11.74
N GLY A 182 6.99 6.30 12.23
CA GLY A 182 6.67 5.71 13.53
C GLY A 182 5.34 4.93 13.55
N ARG A 183 4.53 5.02 12.49
CA ARG A 183 3.26 4.30 12.33
C ARG A 183 2.93 4.07 10.85
N ALA A 184 2.23 3.00 10.55
CA ALA A 184 1.66 2.76 9.22
C ALA A 184 0.24 3.32 9.15
N GLU A 185 -0.07 4.02 8.07
CA GLU A 185 -1.41 4.51 7.74
C GLU A 185 -1.95 3.84 6.48
N GLY A 186 -1.10 3.62 5.47
CA GLY A 186 -1.42 2.84 4.28
C GLY A 186 -1.19 1.34 4.46
N GLY A 187 -1.50 0.56 3.41
CA GLY A 187 -1.16 -0.87 3.35
C GLY A 187 -2.12 -1.81 4.09
N LEU A 188 -3.29 -1.34 4.52
CA LEU A 188 -4.30 -2.24 5.11
C LEU A 188 -4.71 -3.35 4.13
N GLU A 189 -4.78 -3.02 2.83
CA GLU A 189 -5.14 -3.99 1.80
C GLU A 189 -4.02 -5.01 1.58
N ASP A 190 -2.75 -4.60 1.66
CA ASP A 190 -1.60 -5.52 1.56
C ASP A 190 -1.62 -6.55 2.69
N VAL A 191 -1.87 -6.09 3.92
CA VAL A 191 -2.02 -6.99 5.08
C VAL A 191 -3.21 -7.93 4.90
N ARG A 192 -4.35 -7.42 4.42
CA ARG A 192 -5.54 -8.24 4.14
C ARG A 192 -5.32 -9.25 3.02
N GLN A 193 -4.57 -8.90 1.97
CA GLN A 193 -4.24 -9.84 0.89
C GLN A 193 -3.36 -10.97 1.40
N LEU A 194 -2.36 -10.66 2.23
CA LEU A 194 -1.55 -11.69 2.88
C LEU A 194 -2.40 -12.59 3.77
N ASP A 195 -3.28 -12.03 4.60
CA ASP A 195 -4.17 -12.80 5.46
C ASP A 195 -5.09 -13.72 4.65
N ARG A 196 -5.72 -13.21 3.60
CA ARG A 196 -6.55 -14.02 2.67
C ARG A 196 -5.77 -15.17 2.04
N LEU A 197 -4.51 -14.94 1.64
CA LEU A 197 -3.66 -16.00 1.09
C LEU A 197 -3.36 -17.08 2.16
N LEU A 198 -3.00 -16.68 3.37
CA LEU A 198 -2.72 -17.63 4.45
C LEU A 198 -3.96 -18.45 4.83
N GLN A 199 -5.14 -17.82 4.84
CA GLN A 199 -6.42 -18.51 5.05
C GLN A 199 -6.73 -19.49 3.90
N ALA A 200 -6.52 -19.09 2.63
CA ALA A 200 -6.71 -19.95 1.48
C ALA A 200 -5.79 -21.19 1.51
N LEU A 201 -4.57 -21.02 2.02
CA LEU A 201 -3.62 -22.10 2.28
C LEU A 201 -3.95 -22.93 3.54
N ARG A 202 -5.08 -22.64 4.20
CA ARG A 202 -5.56 -23.32 5.43
C ARG A 202 -4.53 -23.31 6.56
N PHE A 203 -3.79 -22.22 6.71
CA PHE A 203 -2.90 -22.05 7.86
C PHE A 203 -3.72 -21.94 9.14
N THR A 204 -3.25 -22.63 10.20
CA THR A 204 -3.73 -22.33 11.55
C THR A 204 -3.25 -20.95 11.96
N GLN A 205 -3.94 -20.29 12.89
CA GLN A 205 -3.55 -18.97 13.38
C GLN A 205 -2.08 -18.95 13.85
N ALA A 206 -1.67 -19.95 14.61
CA ALA A 206 -0.28 -20.05 15.10
C ALA A 206 0.75 -20.13 13.97
N LYS A 207 0.42 -20.83 12.87
CA LYS A 207 1.29 -20.95 11.69
C LYS A 207 1.31 -19.64 10.91
N ALA A 208 0.17 -18.98 10.74
CA ALA A 208 0.06 -17.67 10.11
C ALA A 208 0.87 -16.60 10.87
N ASP A 209 0.68 -16.53 12.20
CA ASP A 209 1.43 -15.62 13.06
C ASP A 209 2.95 -15.86 13.00
N SER A 210 3.37 -17.13 12.94
CA SER A 210 4.80 -17.46 12.78
C SER A 210 5.35 -16.97 11.45
N GLN A 211 4.60 -17.15 10.37
CA GLN A 211 4.98 -16.68 9.03
C GLN A 211 5.09 -15.16 8.99
N VAL A 212 4.09 -14.45 9.54
CA VAL A 212 4.07 -13.00 9.60
C VAL A 212 5.23 -12.45 10.43
N ARG A 213 5.48 -13.00 11.62
CA ARG A 213 6.61 -12.56 12.47
C ARG A 213 7.97 -12.76 11.79
N TRP A 214 8.15 -13.87 11.11
CA TRP A 214 9.37 -14.12 10.34
C TRP A 214 9.52 -13.11 9.19
N ALA A 215 8.46 -12.86 8.42
CA ALA A 215 8.46 -11.89 7.31
C ALA A 215 8.73 -10.47 7.82
N VAL A 216 8.09 -10.05 8.91
CA VAL A 216 8.31 -8.75 9.57
C VAL A 216 9.78 -8.55 9.92
N LEU A 217 10.41 -9.54 10.58
CA LEU A 217 11.83 -9.45 10.95
C LEU A 217 12.73 -9.27 9.72
N ASN A 218 12.47 -10.05 8.65
CA ASN A 218 13.26 -9.96 7.43
C ASN A 218 13.09 -8.62 6.74
N VAL A 219 11.85 -8.17 6.55
CA VAL A 219 11.54 -6.92 5.85
C VAL A 219 12.12 -5.71 6.56
N VAL A 220 11.91 -5.61 7.88
CA VAL A 220 12.44 -4.49 8.66
C VAL A 220 13.97 -4.50 8.63
N THR A 221 14.60 -5.67 8.69
CA THR A 221 16.06 -5.79 8.60
C THR A 221 16.57 -5.38 7.22
N LEU A 222 15.91 -5.82 6.14
CA LEU A 222 16.28 -5.43 4.77
C LEU A 222 16.14 -3.93 4.56
N LEU A 223 15.02 -3.33 4.96
CA LEU A 223 14.77 -1.89 4.80
C LEU A 223 15.76 -1.05 5.63
N ARG A 224 16.09 -1.45 6.85
CA ARG A 224 17.10 -0.76 7.67
C ARG A 224 18.49 -0.84 7.04
N ARG A 225 18.88 -2.00 6.52
CA ARG A 225 20.17 -2.18 5.86
C ARG A 225 20.30 -1.34 4.59
N HIS A 226 19.22 -1.21 3.83
CA HIS A 226 19.20 -0.55 2.52
C HIS A 226 18.44 0.78 2.55
N GLU A 227 18.49 1.51 3.67
CA GLU A 227 17.76 2.76 3.84
C GLU A 227 18.13 3.81 2.79
N ARG A 228 19.43 3.97 2.46
CA ARG A 228 19.88 4.91 1.43
C ARG A 228 19.38 4.53 0.04
N VAL A 229 19.43 3.25 -0.30
CA VAL A 229 18.90 2.72 -1.56
C VAL A 229 17.41 3.01 -1.68
N HIS A 230 16.67 2.77 -0.60
CA HIS A 230 15.24 3.02 -0.53
C HIS A 230 14.90 4.51 -0.74
N ASP A 231 15.65 5.43 -0.13
CA ASP A 231 15.45 6.87 -0.31
C ASP A 231 15.73 7.32 -1.75
N ALA A 232 16.84 6.85 -2.33
CA ALA A 232 17.19 7.16 -3.72
C ALA A 232 16.15 6.63 -4.70
N LEU A 233 15.67 5.39 -4.47
CA LEU A 233 14.60 4.78 -5.25
C LEU A 233 13.29 5.58 -5.14
N ALA A 234 12.85 5.91 -3.93
CA ALA A 234 11.62 6.68 -3.73
C ALA A 234 11.69 8.05 -4.44
N ALA A 235 12.85 8.71 -4.39
CA ALA A 235 13.07 9.96 -5.11
C ALA A 235 13.03 9.77 -6.64
N ALA A 236 13.58 8.68 -7.18
CA ALA A 236 13.50 8.36 -8.61
C ALA A 236 12.05 8.09 -9.03
N MET A 237 11.30 7.32 -8.24
CA MET A 237 9.88 7.03 -8.48
C MET A 237 9.03 8.32 -8.45
N GLN A 238 9.29 9.25 -7.51
CA GLN A 238 8.58 10.54 -7.44
C GLN A 238 8.82 11.41 -8.69
N ARG A 239 10.00 11.34 -9.30
CA ARG A 239 10.28 12.02 -10.57
C ARG A 239 9.66 11.34 -11.79
N GLY A 240 8.97 10.22 -11.60
CA GLY A 240 8.35 9.44 -12.68
C GLY A 240 9.35 8.59 -13.47
N GLY A 241 10.45 8.18 -12.84
CA GLY A 241 11.47 7.32 -13.45
C GLY A 241 10.89 6.02 -13.98
N SER A 242 11.38 5.55 -15.11
CA SER A 242 11.05 4.22 -15.65
C SER A 242 11.50 3.11 -14.70
N VAL A 243 10.93 1.91 -14.87
CA VAL A 243 11.37 0.73 -14.08
C VAL A 243 12.88 0.48 -14.25
N GLY A 244 13.41 0.64 -15.47
CA GLY A 244 14.84 0.48 -15.74
C GLY A 244 15.69 1.51 -15.01
N GLU A 245 15.28 2.78 -14.97
CA GLU A 245 15.98 3.82 -14.21
C GLU A 245 15.91 3.53 -12.70
N CYS A 246 14.77 3.08 -12.18
CA CYS A 246 14.63 2.68 -10.78
C CYS A 246 15.58 1.51 -10.43
N ILE A 247 15.68 0.51 -11.28
CA ILE A 247 16.63 -0.61 -11.10
C ILE A 247 18.07 -0.09 -11.15
N GLY A 248 18.40 0.77 -12.13
CA GLY A 248 19.73 1.38 -12.21
C GLY A 248 20.13 2.17 -10.96
N VAL A 249 19.17 2.85 -10.31
CA VAL A 249 19.40 3.53 -9.04
C VAL A 249 19.69 2.52 -7.92
N ILE A 250 18.92 1.42 -7.83
CA ILE A 250 19.17 0.37 -6.84
C ILE A 250 20.58 -0.22 -7.01
N GLU A 251 20.93 -0.62 -8.24
CA GLU A 251 22.22 -1.22 -8.54
C GLU A 251 23.40 -0.27 -8.29
N GLY A 252 23.24 1.01 -8.68
CA GLY A 252 24.25 2.03 -8.44
C GLY A 252 24.51 2.29 -6.96
N GLU A 253 23.47 2.37 -6.14
CA GLU A 253 23.61 2.54 -4.69
C GLU A 253 24.16 1.28 -4.00
N LEU A 254 23.80 0.08 -4.46
CA LEU A 254 24.34 -1.17 -3.93
C LEU A 254 25.83 -1.34 -4.29
N ALA A 255 26.24 -1.00 -5.51
CA ALA A 255 27.65 -1.08 -5.91
C ALA A 255 28.55 -0.11 -5.13
N GLY A 256 28.01 1.01 -4.66
CA GLY A 256 28.70 1.98 -3.81
C GLY A 256 28.77 1.58 -2.32
N SER A 257 27.99 0.59 -1.89
CA SER A 257 28.02 0.11 -0.50
C SER A 257 28.98 -1.07 -0.38
N GLN A 258 30.02 -0.95 0.47
CA GLN A 258 30.98 -2.03 0.74
C GLN A 258 30.38 -3.20 1.56
N ASP A 259 29.10 -3.17 1.88
CA ASP A 259 28.36 -4.19 2.62
C ASP A 259 27.43 -4.97 1.69
N ILE A 260 27.98 -5.93 0.98
CA ILE A 260 27.22 -7.02 0.35
C ILE A 260 27.28 -8.26 1.24
#